data_10fa522dccc99197495b45d7fe0c8237
#
_entry.id   10fa522dccc99197495b45d7fe0c8237
#
_cell.length_a   1.000
_cell.length_b   1.000
_cell.length_c   1.000
_cell.angle_alpha   90.00
_cell.angle_beta   90.00
_cell.angle_gamma   90.00
#
_symmetry.space_group_name_H-M   'P 1'
#
loop_
_entity.id
_entity.type
_entity.pdbx_description
1 polymer ?
#
loop_
_entity_poly.entity_id
_entity_poly.type
_entity_poly.pdbx_seq_one_letter_code
_entity_poly.pdbx_strand_id
1 'polypeptide(L)'
;MNRISLINKEHLISIINFLNDNSDEFNYFKNIGWNIKNIESQFSKDNNYSLGYFEDKNLVGVLIGDTIKNGKEYDLELHILFVSKDERRKKIATKLLNYIETNNLNFSKIFIEVAEDNVGAINFYQKNNFVFSNFRHNYYRYNDKNIHAKCFIKNINNE
;
A
#
# COMPACT_ATOMS: atom_id res chain seq x y z
N MET A 1 -22.46 -2.66 -5.28
CA MET A 1 -22.18 -1.38 -4.60
C MET A 1 -20.72 -1.34 -4.18
N ASN A 2 -20.00 -0.33 -4.61
CA ASN A 2 -18.56 -0.22 -4.34
C ASN A 2 -18.34 0.44 -2.98
N ARG A 3 -17.44 -0.10 -2.18
CA ARG A 3 -17.11 0.46 -0.88
C ARG A 3 -15.63 0.28 -0.53
N ILE A 4 -15.13 1.22 0.27
CA ILE A 4 -13.85 1.12 0.96
C ILE A 4 -14.15 0.89 2.45
N SER A 5 -13.45 -0.05 3.04
CA SER A 5 -13.53 -0.32 4.48
C SER A 5 -12.19 -0.78 5.05
N LEU A 6 -12.03 -0.59 6.36
CA LEU A 6 -10.91 -1.18 7.09
C LEU A 6 -10.96 -2.70 6.95
N ILE A 7 -9.80 -3.29 6.72
CA ILE A 7 -9.61 -4.74 6.73
C ILE A 7 -8.60 -5.11 7.84
N ASN A 8 -8.85 -6.22 8.48
CA ASN A 8 -8.05 -6.70 9.61
C ASN A 8 -7.84 -8.22 9.50
N LYS A 9 -7.33 -8.85 10.55
CA LYS A 9 -7.06 -10.30 10.59
C LYS A 9 -8.28 -11.19 10.28
N GLU A 10 -9.49 -10.69 10.51
CA GLU A 10 -10.72 -11.44 10.18
C GLU A 10 -10.93 -11.57 8.68
N HIS A 11 -10.35 -10.69 7.89
CA HIS A 11 -10.39 -10.69 6.43
C HIS A 11 -9.22 -11.45 5.78
N LEU A 12 -8.33 -12.04 6.59
CA LEU A 12 -7.05 -12.60 6.11
C LEU A 12 -7.24 -13.64 5.02
N ILE A 13 -8.23 -14.53 5.13
CA ILE A 13 -8.52 -15.55 4.12
C ILE A 13 -8.91 -14.89 2.79
N SER A 14 -9.77 -13.88 2.83
CA SER A 14 -10.16 -13.14 1.61
C SER A 14 -8.99 -12.40 0.98
N ILE A 15 -8.10 -11.84 1.80
CA ILE A 15 -6.89 -11.15 1.34
C ILE A 15 -5.93 -12.14 0.67
N ILE A 16 -5.67 -13.27 1.29
CA ILE A 16 -4.78 -14.31 0.74
C ILE A 16 -5.34 -14.86 -0.57
N ASN A 17 -6.63 -15.14 -0.65
CA ASN A 17 -7.27 -15.58 -1.87
C ASN A 17 -7.15 -14.53 -2.98
N PHE A 18 -7.42 -13.26 -2.67
CA PHE A 18 -7.25 -12.15 -3.61
C PHE A 18 -5.82 -12.06 -4.15
N LEU A 19 -4.80 -12.15 -3.29
CA LEU A 19 -3.40 -12.10 -3.70
C LEU A 19 -3.00 -13.33 -4.52
N ASN A 20 -3.50 -14.51 -4.20
CA ASN A 20 -3.25 -15.72 -4.95
C ASN A 20 -3.92 -15.70 -6.35
N ASP A 21 -5.14 -15.20 -6.43
CA ASP A 21 -5.86 -15.05 -7.71
C ASP A 21 -5.19 -14.03 -8.65
N ASN A 22 -4.39 -13.13 -8.09
CA ASN A 22 -3.61 -12.13 -8.82
C ASN A 22 -2.09 -12.38 -8.69
N SER A 23 -1.67 -13.62 -8.57
CA SER A 23 -0.27 -13.97 -8.21
C SER A 23 0.77 -13.46 -9.18
N ASP A 24 0.47 -13.42 -10.48
CA ASP A 24 1.40 -12.94 -11.51
C ASP A 24 1.70 -11.45 -11.34
N GLU A 25 0.67 -10.65 -11.14
CA GLU A 25 0.79 -9.20 -10.94
C GLU A 25 1.33 -8.86 -9.54
N PHE A 26 1.04 -9.68 -8.54
CA PHE A 26 1.54 -9.51 -7.18
C PHE A 26 3.00 -9.98 -7.02
N ASN A 27 3.57 -10.63 -8.03
CA ASN A 27 4.91 -11.18 -7.99
C ASN A 27 6.01 -10.16 -7.65
N TYR A 28 5.85 -8.90 -8.06
CA TYR A 28 6.73 -7.80 -7.67
C TYR A 28 6.86 -7.70 -6.14
N PHE A 29 5.74 -7.71 -5.42
CA PHE A 29 5.74 -7.64 -3.97
C PHE A 29 6.34 -8.87 -3.30
N LYS A 30 6.10 -10.07 -3.85
CA LYS A 30 6.75 -11.30 -3.39
C LYS A 30 8.27 -11.22 -3.51
N ASN A 31 8.77 -10.67 -4.60
CA ASN A 31 10.20 -10.53 -4.87
C ASN A 31 10.90 -9.57 -3.90
N ILE A 32 10.18 -8.61 -3.36
CA ILE A 32 10.70 -7.68 -2.34
C ILE A 32 10.34 -8.08 -0.91
N GLY A 33 9.86 -9.29 -0.70
CA GLY A 33 9.70 -9.90 0.63
C GLY A 33 8.26 -10.09 1.10
N TRP A 34 7.24 -9.72 0.33
CA TRP A 34 5.83 -9.85 0.73
C TRP A 34 5.25 -11.21 0.33
N ASN A 35 5.67 -12.27 1.02
CA ASN A 35 5.06 -13.59 0.91
C ASN A 35 3.84 -13.73 1.84
N ILE A 36 3.12 -14.85 1.73
CA ILE A 36 1.92 -15.13 2.55
C ILE A 36 2.22 -15.02 4.05
N LYS A 37 3.35 -15.55 4.51
CA LYS A 37 3.75 -15.50 5.92
C LYS A 37 3.94 -14.06 6.41
N ASN A 38 4.53 -13.21 5.59
CA ASN A 38 4.72 -11.80 5.93
C ASN A 38 3.41 -11.02 5.92
N ILE A 39 2.48 -11.37 5.04
CA ILE A 39 1.11 -10.83 5.05
C ILE A 39 0.39 -11.23 6.35
N GLU A 40 0.45 -12.49 6.75
CA GLU A 40 -0.12 -12.96 8.02
C GLU A 40 0.47 -12.19 9.21
N SER A 41 1.79 -12.03 9.25
CA SER A 41 2.48 -11.26 10.29
C SER A 41 2.04 -9.81 10.32
N GLN A 42 1.84 -9.19 9.14
CA GLN A 42 1.39 -7.81 9.03
C GLN A 42 0.02 -7.61 9.68
N PHE A 43 -0.94 -8.51 9.42
CA PHE A 43 -2.28 -8.42 9.99
C PHE A 43 -2.35 -8.81 11.48
N SER A 44 -1.28 -9.34 12.05
CA SER A 44 -1.14 -9.61 13.49
C SER A 44 -0.60 -8.43 14.29
N LYS A 45 -0.15 -7.37 13.63
CA LYS A 45 0.37 -6.18 14.29
C LYS A 45 -0.75 -5.29 14.84
N ASP A 46 -0.56 -4.72 16.02
CA ASP A 46 -1.50 -3.78 16.63
C ASP A 46 -1.60 -2.46 15.85
N ASN A 47 -0.54 -2.05 15.17
CA ASN A 47 -0.48 -0.84 14.37
C ASN A 47 -0.74 -1.06 12.87
N ASN A 48 -1.24 -2.24 12.49
CA ASN A 48 -1.69 -2.45 11.12
C ASN A 48 -2.84 -1.50 10.78
N TYR A 49 -2.69 -0.80 9.66
CA TYR A 49 -3.75 0.00 9.07
C TYR A 49 -3.91 -0.41 7.61
N SER A 50 -5.01 -1.04 7.30
CA SER A 50 -5.24 -1.57 5.96
C SER A 50 -6.66 -1.29 5.50
N LEU A 51 -6.79 -1.02 4.20
CA LEU A 51 -8.05 -0.76 3.53
C LEU A 51 -8.28 -1.78 2.41
N GLY A 52 -9.51 -2.20 2.27
CA GLY A 52 -9.97 -2.98 1.13
C GLY A 52 -10.96 -2.18 0.29
N TYR A 53 -10.83 -2.28 -1.02
CA TYR A 53 -11.84 -1.82 -1.96
C TYR A 53 -12.65 -3.01 -2.44
N PHE A 54 -13.94 -2.95 -2.23
CA PHE A 54 -14.87 -4.03 -2.57
C PHE A 54 -15.82 -3.59 -3.68
N GLU A 55 -15.94 -4.41 -4.70
CA GLU A 55 -17.06 -4.37 -5.67
C GLU A 55 -18.05 -5.44 -5.28
N ASP A 56 -19.23 -5.02 -4.86
CA ASP A 56 -20.21 -5.87 -4.17
C ASP A 56 -19.58 -6.55 -2.95
N LYS A 57 -19.30 -7.83 -3.01
CA LYS A 57 -18.65 -8.59 -1.93
C LYS A 57 -17.20 -9.00 -2.26
N ASN A 58 -16.74 -8.67 -3.46
CA ASN A 58 -15.44 -9.10 -3.94
C ASN A 58 -14.36 -8.06 -3.62
N LEU A 59 -13.30 -8.50 -2.99
CA LEU A 59 -12.11 -7.68 -2.78
C LEU A 59 -11.37 -7.52 -4.10
N VAL A 60 -11.18 -6.29 -4.56
CA VAL A 60 -10.52 -5.99 -5.84
C VAL A 60 -9.33 -5.05 -5.72
N GLY A 61 -9.10 -4.50 -4.54
CA GLY A 61 -7.93 -3.67 -4.25
C GLY A 61 -7.63 -3.61 -2.77
N VAL A 62 -6.36 -3.45 -2.42
CA VAL A 62 -5.90 -3.34 -1.03
C VAL A 62 -4.86 -2.23 -0.89
N LEU A 63 -4.91 -1.58 0.26
CA LEU A 63 -3.87 -0.70 0.78
C LEU A 63 -3.45 -1.28 2.13
N ILE A 64 -2.18 -1.60 2.30
CA ILE A 64 -1.66 -2.23 3.52
C ILE A 64 -0.52 -1.39 4.07
N GLY A 65 -0.58 -1.03 5.33
CA GLY A 65 0.44 -0.22 5.97
C GLY A 65 0.41 -0.29 7.49
N ASP A 66 1.30 0.49 8.09
CA ASP A 66 1.46 0.63 9.53
C ASP A 66 1.22 2.08 9.95
N THR A 67 0.55 2.28 11.08
CA THR A 67 0.49 3.59 11.72
C THR A 67 1.71 3.78 12.61
N ILE A 68 2.28 4.98 12.56
CA ILE A 68 3.39 5.40 13.42
C ILE A 68 2.93 6.63 14.19
N LYS A 69 2.93 6.54 15.52
CA LYS A 69 2.51 7.66 16.36
C LYS A 69 3.51 8.80 16.28
N ASN A 70 3.02 10.01 15.99
CA ASN A 70 3.79 11.22 15.88
C ASN A 70 3.13 12.34 16.70
N GLY A 71 3.47 12.43 17.98
CA GLY A 71 2.80 13.37 18.89
C GLY A 71 1.32 13.04 19.06
N LYS A 72 0.45 13.99 18.66
CA LYS A 72 -1.02 13.82 18.68
C LYS A 72 -1.57 13.26 17.37
N GLU A 73 -0.73 13.12 16.37
CA GLU A 73 -1.08 12.65 15.04
C GLU A 73 -0.45 11.26 14.78
N TYR A 74 -0.76 10.73 13.62
CA TYR A 74 -0.16 9.50 13.10
C TYR A 74 0.43 9.74 11.72
N ASP A 75 1.52 9.08 11.44
CA ASP A 75 2.03 8.89 10.08
C ASP A 75 1.61 7.50 9.59
N LEU A 76 1.43 7.35 8.31
CA LEU A 76 1.18 6.06 7.66
C LEU A 76 2.40 5.64 6.86
N GLU A 77 2.97 4.50 7.20
CA GLU A 77 3.95 3.82 6.38
C GLU A 77 3.22 2.84 5.47
N LEU A 78 3.13 3.19 4.19
CA LEU A 78 2.43 2.41 3.19
C LEU A 78 3.36 1.33 2.62
N HIS A 79 2.98 0.07 2.75
CA HIS A 79 3.76 -1.07 2.26
C HIS A 79 3.28 -1.59 0.92
N ILE A 80 1.98 -1.76 0.77
CA ILE A 80 1.35 -2.34 -0.41
C ILE A 80 0.16 -1.50 -0.83
N LEU A 81 0.13 -1.13 -2.10
CA LEU A 81 -1.06 -0.61 -2.78
C LEU A 81 -1.23 -1.42 -4.06
N PHE A 82 -2.24 -2.27 -4.09
CA PHE A 82 -2.41 -3.25 -5.13
C PHE A 82 -3.88 -3.38 -5.56
N VAL A 83 -4.09 -3.36 -6.87
CA VAL A 83 -5.42 -3.51 -7.49
C VAL A 83 -5.36 -4.64 -8.50
N SER A 84 -6.39 -5.48 -8.56
CA SER A 84 -6.48 -6.55 -9.53
C SER A 84 -6.38 -6.01 -10.95
N LYS A 85 -5.77 -6.79 -11.84
CA LYS A 85 -5.47 -6.38 -13.22
C LYS A 85 -6.71 -5.90 -13.96
N ASP A 86 -7.80 -6.64 -13.84
CA ASP A 86 -9.04 -6.36 -14.56
C ASP A 86 -9.77 -5.11 -14.05
N GLU A 87 -9.44 -4.66 -12.84
CA GLU A 87 -10.03 -3.49 -12.20
C GLU A 87 -9.14 -2.24 -12.27
N ARG A 88 -8.02 -2.32 -12.94
CA ARG A 88 -7.13 -1.17 -13.17
C ARG A 88 -7.77 -0.15 -14.08
N ARG A 89 -7.28 1.11 -14.04
CA ARG A 89 -7.81 2.28 -14.76
C ARG A 89 -9.16 2.80 -14.26
N LYS A 90 -9.76 2.18 -13.24
CA LYS A 90 -10.96 2.68 -12.54
C LYS A 90 -10.63 3.63 -11.40
N LYS A 91 -9.37 4.05 -11.27
CA LYS A 91 -8.86 4.92 -10.21
C LYS A 91 -9.02 4.37 -8.79
N ILE A 92 -9.08 3.06 -8.63
CA ILE A 92 -9.28 2.40 -7.32
C ILE A 92 -8.12 2.72 -6.37
N ALA A 93 -6.87 2.65 -6.84
CA ALA A 93 -5.71 3.00 -6.03
C ALA A 93 -5.76 4.46 -5.55
N THR A 94 -6.14 5.39 -6.42
CA THR A 94 -6.34 6.80 -6.07
C THR A 94 -7.47 6.97 -5.04
N LYS A 95 -8.56 6.23 -5.19
CA LYS A 95 -9.68 6.26 -4.23
C LYS A 95 -9.26 5.75 -2.85
N LEU A 96 -8.43 4.70 -2.79
CA LEU A 96 -7.88 4.19 -1.54
C LEU A 96 -6.99 5.24 -0.84
N LEU A 97 -6.13 5.92 -1.58
CA LEU A 97 -5.31 7.01 -1.03
C LEU A 97 -6.18 8.19 -0.54
N ASN A 98 -7.15 8.61 -1.33
CA ASN A 98 -8.04 9.72 -0.96
C ASN A 98 -8.90 9.38 0.27
N TYR A 99 -9.22 8.12 0.48
CA TYR A 99 -9.96 7.68 1.67
C TYR A 99 -9.20 8.03 2.97
N ILE A 100 -7.88 7.91 2.97
CA ILE A 100 -7.04 8.28 4.12
C ILE A 100 -7.19 9.77 4.44
N GLU A 101 -7.23 10.61 3.41
CA GLU A 101 -7.31 12.06 3.57
C GLU A 101 -8.70 12.53 4.04
N THR A 102 -9.76 11.85 3.61
CA THR A 102 -11.15 12.31 3.80
C THR A 102 -11.83 11.71 5.03
N ASN A 103 -11.29 10.63 5.61
CA ASN A 103 -11.94 9.93 6.72
C ASN A 103 -11.39 10.28 8.11
N ASN A 104 -10.80 11.43 8.26
CA ASN A 104 -10.53 12.10 9.55
C ASN A 104 -9.69 11.26 10.55
N LEU A 105 -8.72 10.51 10.07
CA LEU A 105 -7.93 9.60 10.89
C LEU A 105 -6.71 10.27 11.54
N ASN A 106 -6.64 11.60 11.51
CA ASN A 106 -5.57 12.38 12.12
C ASN A 106 -4.15 11.96 11.61
N PHE A 107 -4.06 11.60 10.33
CA PHE A 107 -2.79 11.38 9.69
C PHE A 107 -2.15 12.69 9.25
N SER A 108 -0.85 12.84 9.51
CA SER A 108 -0.08 13.99 9.04
C SER A 108 0.71 13.71 7.77
N LYS A 109 1.22 12.50 7.62
CA LYS A 109 2.05 12.12 6.47
C LYS A 109 1.80 10.67 6.05
N ILE A 110 2.04 10.42 4.75
CA ILE A 110 2.15 9.07 4.20
C ILE A 110 3.57 8.91 3.66
N PHE A 111 4.24 7.84 4.06
CA PHE A 111 5.55 7.43 3.56
C PHE A 111 5.42 6.20 2.68
N ILE A 112 6.16 6.16 1.59
CA ILE A 112 6.27 4.97 0.76
C ILE A 112 7.69 4.79 0.23
N GLU A 113 8.12 3.54 0.11
CA GLU A 113 9.35 3.13 -0.55
C GLU A 113 9.02 2.36 -1.82
N VAL A 114 9.63 2.75 -2.92
CA VAL A 114 9.41 2.16 -4.24
C VAL A 114 10.75 1.78 -4.84
N ALA A 115 10.86 0.57 -5.40
CA ALA A 115 12.06 0.20 -6.14
C ALA A 115 12.29 1.18 -7.30
N GLU A 116 13.53 1.59 -7.49
CA GLU A 116 13.88 2.64 -8.47
C GLU A 116 13.55 2.27 -9.92
N ASP A 117 13.46 0.99 -10.23
CA ASP A 117 13.09 0.46 -11.54
C ASP A 117 11.58 0.35 -11.77
N ASN A 118 10.77 0.55 -10.73
CA ASN A 118 9.31 0.53 -10.83
C ASN A 118 8.77 1.89 -11.29
N VAL A 119 9.02 2.22 -12.55
CA VAL A 119 8.66 3.52 -13.15
C VAL A 119 7.16 3.80 -13.09
N GLY A 120 6.34 2.77 -13.29
CA GLY A 120 4.87 2.91 -13.24
C GLY A 120 4.38 3.35 -11.86
N ALA A 121 4.89 2.74 -10.79
CA ALA A 121 4.55 3.12 -9.42
C ALA A 121 5.07 4.52 -9.08
N ILE A 122 6.30 4.85 -9.47
CA ILE A 122 6.87 6.18 -9.26
C ILE A 122 6.00 7.26 -9.89
N ASN A 123 5.61 7.08 -11.14
CA ASN A 123 4.73 8.02 -11.86
C ASN A 123 3.36 8.14 -11.18
N PHE A 124 2.79 7.02 -10.75
CA PHE A 124 1.52 7.01 -10.02
C PHE A 124 1.59 7.82 -8.73
N TYR A 125 2.61 7.61 -7.90
CA TYR A 125 2.76 8.33 -6.64
C TYR A 125 3.02 9.81 -6.86
N GLN A 126 3.84 10.18 -7.83
CA GLN A 126 4.08 11.60 -8.19
C GLN A 126 2.78 12.29 -8.64
N LYS A 127 1.95 11.63 -9.45
CA LYS A 127 0.63 12.15 -9.85
C LYS A 127 -0.35 12.30 -8.68
N ASN A 128 -0.15 11.54 -7.61
CA ASN A 128 -0.95 11.64 -6.39
C ASN A 128 -0.28 12.52 -5.31
N ASN A 129 0.58 13.45 -5.73
CA ASN A 129 1.22 14.47 -4.89
C ASN A 129 2.23 13.93 -3.86
N PHE A 130 2.78 12.76 -4.10
CA PHE A 130 3.94 12.30 -3.36
C PHE A 130 5.21 12.98 -3.90
N VAL A 131 6.07 13.42 -3.01
CA VAL A 131 7.30 14.11 -3.32
C VAL A 131 8.49 13.23 -2.95
N PHE A 132 9.47 13.15 -3.85
CA PHE A 132 10.71 12.44 -3.58
C PHE A 132 11.43 13.03 -2.37
N SER A 133 11.89 12.18 -1.48
CA SER A 133 12.61 12.53 -0.25
C SER A 133 14.08 12.12 -0.33
N ASN A 134 14.34 10.84 -0.46
CA ASN A 134 15.70 10.28 -0.44
C ASN A 134 15.75 8.89 -1.05
N PHE A 135 16.98 8.40 -1.27
CA PHE A 135 17.23 7.01 -1.60
C PHE A 135 17.56 6.19 -0.35
N ARG A 136 17.16 4.93 -0.37
CA ARG A 136 17.76 3.88 0.47
C ARG A 136 18.59 2.98 -0.45
N HIS A 137 19.91 3.10 -0.33
CA HIS A 137 20.83 2.39 -1.22
C HIS A 137 20.81 0.89 -0.96
N ASN A 138 20.77 0.10 -2.06
CA ASN A 138 20.82 -1.36 -2.02
C ASN A 138 19.76 -2.00 -1.10
N TYR A 139 18.58 -1.39 -1.03
CA TYR A 139 17.52 -1.77 -0.09
C TYR A 139 16.82 -3.07 -0.47
N TYR A 140 16.59 -3.27 -1.78
CA TYR A 140 16.00 -4.49 -2.32
C TYR A 140 17.06 -5.37 -2.96
N ARG A 141 16.95 -6.67 -2.78
CA ARG A 141 17.73 -7.66 -3.52
C ARG A 141 16.80 -8.52 -4.35
N TYR A 142 17.02 -8.46 -5.65
CA TYR A 142 16.17 -9.14 -6.62
C TYR A 142 17.03 -9.64 -7.80
N ASN A 143 16.91 -10.95 -8.16
CA ASN A 143 17.70 -11.59 -9.20
C ASN A 143 19.22 -11.29 -9.08
N ASP A 144 19.77 -11.47 -7.87
CA ASP A 144 21.18 -11.20 -7.53
C ASP A 144 21.65 -9.76 -7.79
N LYS A 145 20.73 -8.83 -7.99
CA LYS A 145 20.99 -7.39 -8.10
C LYS A 145 20.50 -6.65 -6.88
N ASN A 146 21.30 -5.69 -6.45
CA ASN A 146 20.86 -4.71 -5.47
C ASN A 146 20.14 -3.57 -6.18
N ILE A 147 18.94 -3.26 -5.75
CA ILE A 147 18.10 -2.18 -6.28
C ILE A 147 17.88 -1.15 -5.18
N HIS A 148 18.07 0.12 -5.51
CA HIS A 148 17.78 1.20 -4.57
C HIS A 148 16.29 1.38 -4.40
N ALA A 149 15.86 1.78 -3.21
CA ALA A 149 14.52 2.30 -2.99
C ALA A 149 14.52 3.81 -3.12
N LYS A 150 13.52 4.34 -3.81
CA LYS A 150 13.15 5.75 -3.75
C LYS A 150 12.09 5.94 -2.68
N CYS A 151 12.34 6.83 -1.75
CA CYS A 151 11.42 7.18 -0.69
C CYS A 151 10.63 8.42 -1.08
N PHE A 152 9.30 8.35 -0.91
CA PHE A 152 8.38 9.45 -1.20
C PHE A 152 7.56 9.77 0.04
N ILE A 153 7.20 11.03 0.16
CA ILE A 153 6.37 11.54 1.25
C ILE A 153 5.21 12.33 0.67
N LYS A 154 4.03 12.13 1.22
CA LYS A 154 2.88 13.00 1.01
C LYS A 154 2.45 13.61 2.33
N ASN A 155 2.42 14.94 2.41
CA ASN A 155 1.82 15.63 3.54
C ASN A 155 0.30 15.64 3.38
N ILE A 156 -0.40 15.34 4.46
CA ILE A 156 -1.85 15.44 4.52
C ILE A 156 -2.19 16.75 5.24
N ASN A 157 -2.79 17.69 4.51
CA ASN A 157 -3.24 18.93 5.09
C ASN A 157 -4.56 18.68 5.81
N ASN A 158 -4.49 18.58 7.11
CA ASN A 158 -5.68 18.65 7.97
C ASN A 158 -6.01 20.13 8.17
N GLU A 159 -6.76 20.71 7.25
CA GLU A 159 -7.42 21.99 7.48
C GLU A 159 -8.73 21.80 8.23
#